data_1edfa0caf485b3bee9e9e0bac6e01302
#
_entry.id   1edfa0caf485b3bee9e9e0bac6e01302
#
_cell.length_a   1.000
_cell.length_b   1.000
_cell.length_c   1.000
_cell.angle_alpha   90.00
_cell.angle_beta   90.00
_cell.angle_gamma   90.00
#
_symmetry.space_group_name_H-M   'P 1'
#
loop_
_entity.id
_entity.type
_entity.pdbx_description
1 polymer ?
#
loop_
_entity_poly.entity_id
_entity_poly.type
_entity_poly.pdbx_seq_one_letter_code
_entity_poly.pdbx_strand_id
1 'polypeptide(L)'
;MATQSREPALEEEQERGLLGQIEVHSIDWIPDPERHGKTWQQAMLWFLGNFQYFTIPIGFVGPALGLSLGWTILAGAAGIAFGTLFMSFHATQGPVFGLPQMIQTRAQLGYRGVVVALFAVLFTYMAFNVADQVLLASGLHGAFGWNAHLVAAVTAVLAAALAIFGYDWVHRVFRFLLVISFPCYAIISVAILVGHAGGTAPHHPGGFEIGRASCRERV
;
A
#
# COMPACT_ATOMS: atom_id res chain seq x y z
N MET A 1 34.52 -4.56 28.09
CA MET A 1 34.60 -3.84 26.81
C MET A 1 34.46 -4.75 25.57
N ALA A 2 34.17 -6.04 25.74
CA ALA A 2 34.06 -7.03 24.63
C ALA A 2 32.62 -7.46 24.28
N THR A 3 31.61 -6.90 24.95
CA THR A 3 30.20 -7.29 24.76
C THR A 3 29.47 -6.50 23.71
N GLN A 4 29.86 -5.26 23.47
CA GLN A 4 29.21 -4.34 22.53
C GLN A 4 29.47 -4.61 21.03
N SER A 5 30.54 -5.36 20.71
CA SER A 5 30.89 -5.67 19.31
C SER A 5 30.28 -6.98 18.80
N ARG A 6 29.63 -7.78 19.66
CA ARG A 6 29.02 -9.05 19.29
C ARG A 6 27.54 -8.94 18.88
N GLU A 7 26.82 -7.96 19.40
CA GLU A 7 25.39 -7.79 19.09
C GLU A 7 25.10 -7.54 17.59
N PRO A 8 25.82 -6.61 16.91
CA PRO A 8 25.52 -6.40 15.47
C PRO A 8 25.88 -7.59 14.59
N ALA A 9 26.89 -8.38 14.97
CA ALA A 9 27.26 -9.59 14.21
C ALA A 9 26.24 -10.73 14.39
N LEU A 10 25.67 -10.85 15.58
CA LEU A 10 24.60 -11.81 15.86
C LEU A 10 23.28 -11.42 15.20
N GLU A 11 22.98 -10.12 15.12
CA GLU A 11 21.82 -9.60 14.37
C GLU A 11 21.97 -9.86 12.86
N GLU A 12 23.16 -9.65 12.28
CA GLU A 12 23.43 -9.97 10.87
C GLU A 12 23.38 -11.48 10.58
N GLU A 13 23.84 -12.31 11.50
CA GLU A 13 23.80 -13.76 11.35
C GLU A 13 22.39 -14.31 11.50
N GLN A 14 21.59 -13.71 12.38
CA GLN A 14 20.18 -14.02 12.57
C GLN A 14 19.34 -13.56 11.36
N GLU A 15 19.59 -12.36 10.83
CA GLU A 15 18.98 -11.90 9.58
C GLU A 15 19.32 -12.80 8.39
N ARG A 16 20.55 -13.29 8.28
CA ARG A 16 20.96 -14.24 7.21
C ARG A 16 20.32 -15.61 7.38
N GLY A 17 20.14 -16.08 8.61
CA GLY A 17 19.46 -17.34 8.90
C GLY A 17 17.98 -17.35 8.54
N LEU A 18 17.31 -16.21 8.69
CA LEU A 18 15.90 -16.03 8.37
C LEU A 18 15.60 -15.94 6.86
N LEU A 19 16.60 -15.63 6.04
CA LEU A 19 16.43 -15.33 4.62
C LEU A 19 16.02 -16.50 3.71
N GLY A 20 15.92 -17.69 4.24
CA GLY A 20 15.50 -18.89 3.52
C GLY A 20 14.40 -19.67 4.21
N GLN A 21 13.91 -19.18 5.34
CA GLN A 21 12.86 -19.87 6.10
C GLN A 21 11.48 -19.38 5.67
N ILE A 22 10.55 -20.31 5.56
CA ILE A 22 9.13 -20.01 5.39
C ILE A 22 8.63 -19.40 6.69
N GLU A 23 7.80 -18.32 6.59
CA GLU A 23 7.18 -17.67 7.75
C GLU A 23 6.40 -18.69 8.59
N VAL A 24 6.81 -18.87 9.84
CA VAL A 24 6.19 -19.83 10.78
C VAL A 24 5.20 -19.17 11.73
N HIS A 25 5.32 -17.86 11.96
CA HIS A 25 4.46 -17.08 12.86
C HIS A 25 3.39 -16.30 12.12
N SER A 26 2.45 -17.00 11.49
CA SER A 26 1.40 -16.31 10.68
C SER A 26 0.31 -15.66 11.53
N ILE A 27 -0.15 -16.33 12.60
CA ILE A 27 -1.24 -15.86 13.49
C ILE A 27 -0.89 -16.01 14.98
N ASP A 28 0.24 -16.59 15.29
CA ASP A 28 0.67 -16.89 16.65
C ASP A 28 1.27 -15.65 17.31
N TRP A 29 1.34 -15.71 18.64
CA TRP A 29 2.01 -14.69 19.42
C TRP A 29 3.54 -14.74 19.21
N ILE A 30 4.11 -13.57 18.93
CA ILE A 30 5.55 -13.42 18.72
C ILE A 30 6.19 -12.94 20.03
N PRO A 31 7.13 -13.73 20.63
CA PRO A 31 7.85 -13.32 21.82
C PRO A 31 8.69 -12.06 21.60
N ASP A 32 8.88 -11.26 22.66
CA ASP A 32 9.62 -9.99 22.56
C ASP A 32 11.03 -10.12 21.93
N PRO A 33 11.82 -11.18 22.23
CA PRO A 33 13.15 -11.35 21.62
C PRO A 33 13.14 -11.63 20.12
N GLU A 34 12.01 -12.12 19.59
CA GLU A 34 11.86 -12.44 18.17
C GLU A 34 11.25 -11.29 17.36
N ARG A 35 10.76 -10.23 18.05
CA ARG A 35 10.21 -9.04 17.40
C ARG A 35 11.34 -8.21 16.81
N HIS A 36 11.37 -8.11 15.51
CA HIS A 36 12.39 -7.37 14.77
C HIS A 36 11.77 -6.36 13.80
N GLY A 37 12.60 -5.50 13.25
CA GLY A 37 12.20 -4.48 12.30
C GLY A 37 12.28 -3.06 12.87
N LYS A 38 12.70 -2.13 12.02
CA LYS A 38 12.86 -0.71 12.38
C LYS A 38 11.67 0.09 11.89
N THR A 39 11.27 1.12 12.62
CA THR A 39 10.13 1.99 12.26
C THR A 39 10.22 2.54 10.84
N TRP A 40 11.42 2.91 10.37
CA TRP A 40 11.61 3.42 9.02
C TRP A 40 11.31 2.38 7.92
N GLN A 41 11.48 1.08 8.20
CA GLN A 41 11.11 0.01 7.24
C GLN A 41 9.61 -0.03 7.02
N GLN A 42 8.83 0.26 8.05
CA GLN A 42 7.38 0.38 7.94
C GLN A 42 6.98 1.56 7.06
N ALA A 43 7.69 2.69 7.18
CA ALA A 43 7.45 3.84 6.30
C ALA A 43 7.65 3.48 4.82
N MET A 44 8.70 2.72 4.50
CA MET A 44 8.93 2.24 3.12
C MET A 44 7.82 1.28 2.64
N LEU A 45 7.41 0.35 3.49
CA LEU A 45 6.36 -0.61 3.17
C LEU A 45 5.05 0.11 2.86
N TRP A 46 4.62 1.00 3.73
CA TRP A 46 3.36 1.73 3.57
C TRP A 46 3.41 2.74 2.43
N PHE A 47 4.55 3.36 2.18
CA PHE A 47 4.73 4.24 1.04
C PHE A 47 4.53 3.46 -0.27
N LEU A 48 5.23 2.33 -0.45
CA LEU A 48 5.06 1.50 -1.64
C LEU A 48 3.69 0.83 -1.72
N GLY A 49 3.11 0.42 -0.62
CA GLY A 49 1.75 -0.10 -0.59
C GLY A 49 0.70 0.86 -1.15
N ASN A 50 0.99 2.17 -1.13
CA ASN A 50 0.15 3.19 -1.76
C ASN A 50 0.60 3.56 -3.19
N PHE A 51 1.79 3.12 -3.65
CA PHE A 51 2.27 3.29 -5.01
C PHE A 51 1.85 2.11 -5.88
N GLN A 52 0.57 1.98 -6.10
CA GLN A 52 -0.02 0.92 -6.89
C GLN A 52 -0.96 1.49 -7.95
N TYR A 53 -1.25 0.72 -8.98
CA TYR A 53 -2.12 1.17 -10.08
C TYR A 53 -3.51 1.59 -9.61
N PHE A 54 -4.02 0.98 -8.55
CA PHE A 54 -5.33 1.30 -7.99
C PHE A 54 -5.42 2.72 -7.42
N THR A 55 -4.34 3.30 -6.93
CA THR A 55 -4.35 4.66 -6.36
C THR A 55 -4.38 5.75 -7.42
N ILE A 56 -3.95 5.45 -8.65
CA ILE A 56 -3.98 6.41 -9.77
C ILE A 56 -5.42 6.86 -10.08
N PRO A 57 -6.40 5.96 -10.30
CA PRO A 57 -7.80 6.34 -10.51
C PRO A 57 -8.40 7.15 -9.36
N ILE A 58 -8.00 6.88 -8.12
CA ILE A 58 -8.46 7.65 -6.96
C ILE A 58 -8.07 9.13 -7.08
N GLY A 59 -6.87 9.41 -7.59
CA GLY A 59 -6.41 10.78 -7.85
C GLY A 59 -7.27 11.55 -8.86
N PHE A 60 -7.97 10.86 -9.75
CA PHE A 60 -8.85 11.47 -10.75
C PHE A 60 -10.28 11.76 -10.24
N VAL A 61 -10.63 11.29 -9.05
CA VAL A 61 -11.98 11.51 -8.49
C VAL A 61 -12.27 13.02 -8.32
N GLY A 62 -11.32 13.78 -7.81
CA GLY A 62 -11.48 15.23 -7.66
C GLY A 62 -11.74 15.94 -8.98
N PRO A 63 -10.87 15.80 -9.99
CA PRO A 63 -11.12 16.36 -11.33
C PRO A 63 -12.42 15.86 -11.97
N ALA A 64 -12.78 14.61 -11.82
CA ALA A 64 -14.05 14.06 -12.33
C ALA A 64 -15.28 14.70 -11.68
N LEU A 65 -15.16 15.19 -10.46
CA LEU A 65 -16.18 15.96 -9.76
C LEU A 65 -16.11 17.49 -10.08
N GLY A 66 -15.22 17.91 -10.98
CA GLY A 66 -15.06 19.32 -11.35
C GLY A 66 -14.20 20.13 -10.39
N LEU A 67 -13.47 19.50 -9.47
CA LEU A 67 -12.56 20.20 -8.57
C LEU A 67 -11.29 20.65 -9.30
N SER A 68 -10.80 21.83 -8.96
CA SER A 68 -9.48 22.26 -9.39
C SER A 68 -8.38 21.39 -8.76
N LEU A 69 -7.18 21.36 -9.36
CA LEU A 69 -6.03 20.62 -8.83
C LEU A 69 -5.73 21.00 -7.38
N GLY A 70 -5.76 22.29 -7.04
CA GLY A 70 -5.51 22.75 -5.67
C GLY A 70 -6.53 22.20 -4.66
N TRP A 71 -7.82 22.24 -5.01
CA TRP A 71 -8.87 21.68 -4.17
C TRP A 71 -8.81 20.17 -4.08
N THR A 72 -8.46 19.47 -5.15
CA THR A 72 -8.25 18.01 -5.14
C THR A 72 -7.11 17.62 -4.19
N ILE A 73 -5.97 18.30 -4.26
CA ILE A 73 -4.83 18.06 -3.38
C ILE A 73 -5.19 18.36 -1.93
N LEU A 74 -5.84 19.52 -1.68
CA LEU A 74 -6.22 19.91 -0.31
C LEU A 74 -7.21 18.92 0.31
N ALA A 75 -8.26 18.56 -0.42
CA ALA A 75 -9.25 17.58 0.05
C ALA A 75 -8.63 16.20 0.28
N GLY A 76 -7.78 15.75 -0.64
CA GLY A 76 -7.05 14.49 -0.50
C GLY A 76 -6.12 14.49 0.71
N ALA A 77 -5.32 15.55 0.87
CA ALA A 77 -4.41 15.68 2.02
C ALA A 77 -5.17 15.73 3.36
N ALA A 78 -6.26 16.50 3.43
CA ALA A 78 -7.09 16.59 4.63
C ALA A 78 -7.74 15.24 4.97
N GLY A 79 -8.28 14.54 3.96
CA GLY A 79 -8.88 13.21 4.15
C GLY A 79 -7.86 12.17 4.61
N ILE A 80 -6.68 12.15 3.99
CA ILE A 80 -5.58 11.26 4.39
C ILE A 80 -5.12 11.58 5.82
N ALA A 81 -4.90 12.86 6.15
CA ALA A 81 -4.48 13.27 7.49
C ALA A 81 -5.51 12.84 8.55
N PHE A 82 -6.79 13.07 8.27
CA PHE A 82 -7.87 12.66 9.16
C PHE A 82 -7.94 11.14 9.34
N GLY A 83 -7.89 10.36 8.26
CA GLY A 83 -7.90 8.90 8.33
C GLY A 83 -6.66 8.34 9.03
N THR A 84 -5.49 8.90 8.77
CA THR A 84 -4.22 8.49 9.39
C THR A 84 -4.23 8.75 10.90
N LEU A 85 -4.88 9.81 11.37
CA LEU A 85 -5.01 10.08 12.79
C LEU A 85 -5.63 8.88 13.53
N PHE A 86 -6.73 8.34 13.05
CA PHE A 86 -7.38 7.16 13.67
C PHE A 86 -6.53 5.90 13.48
N MET A 87 -5.95 5.70 12.30
CA MET A 87 -5.11 4.54 12.01
C MET A 87 -3.88 4.48 12.92
N SER A 88 -3.27 5.62 13.24
CA SER A 88 -2.07 5.69 14.08
C SER A 88 -2.28 5.17 15.50
N PHE A 89 -3.48 5.37 16.08
CA PHE A 89 -3.81 4.81 17.39
C PHE A 89 -3.87 3.28 17.41
N HIS A 90 -4.23 2.66 16.27
CA HIS A 90 -4.28 1.20 16.16
C HIS A 90 -2.93 0.60 15.74
N ALA A 91 -2.11 1.35 15.04
CA ALA A 91 -0.83 0.85 14.51
C ALA A 91 0.17 0.43 15.60
N THR A 92 0.10 1.04 16.79
CA THR A 92 0.98 0.74 17.92
C THR A 92 0.66 -0.58 18.61
N GLN A 93 -0.54 -1.09 18.45
CA GLN A 93 -0.99 -2.30 19.15
C GLN A 93 -0.27 -3.57 18.68
N GLY A 94 -0.01 -3.69 17.39
CA GLY A 94 0.68 -4.85 16.82
C GLY A 94 2.04 -5.11 17.45
N PRO A 95 2.98 -4.16 17.41
CA PRO A 95 4.30 -4.29 18.03
C PRO A 95 4.26 -4.51 19.55
N VAL A 96 3.31 -3.88 20.25
CA VAL A 96 3.18 -4.01 21.71
C VAL A 96 2.69 -5.40 22.12
N PHE A 97 1.68 -5.93 21.41
CA PHE A 97 1.09 -7.22 21.78
C PHE A 97 1.74 -8.41 21.06
N GLY A 98 2.56 -8.20 20.04
CA GLY A 98 3.15 -9.28 19.26
C GLY A 98 2.13 -10.17 18.55
N LEU A 99 0.97 -9.60 18.19
CA LEU A 99 -0.13 -10.32 17.54
C LEU A 99 -0.61 -9.54 16.31
N PRO A 100 -1.02 -10.25 15.25
CA PRO A 100 -1.70 -9.63 14.12
C PRO A 100 -2.95 -8.87 14.57
N GLN A 101 -3.21 -7.70 13.97
CA GLN A 101 -4.33 -6.84 14.35
C GLN A 101 -5.68 -7.56 14.31
N MET A 102 -5.89 -8.46 13.36
CA MET A 102 -7.13 -9.23 13.24
C MET A 102 -7.34 -10.19 14.42
N ILE A 103 -6.26 -10.74 14.95
CA ILE A 103 -6.34 -11.60 16.15
C ILE A 103 -6.63 -10.77 17.39
N GLN A 104 -6.08 -9.56 17.50
CA GLN A 104 -6.39 -8.61 18.60
C GLN A 104 -7.86 -8.21 18.62
N THR A 105 -8.51 -8.14 17.48
CA THR A 105 -9.96 -7.85 17.36
C THR A 105 -10.82 -8.84 18.13
N ARG A 106 -10.31 -10.04 18.44
CA ARG A 106 -10.98 -11.03 19.30
C ARG A 106 -11.27 -10.49 20.71
N ALA A 107 -10.37 -9.65 21.24
CA ALA A 107 -10.57 -9.02 22.54
C ALA A 107 -11.75 -8.02 22.54
N GLN A 108 -12.04 -7.41 21.39
CA GLN A 108 -13.10 -6.42 21.25
C GLN A 108 -14.45 -7.05 20.86
N LEU A 109 -14.43 -8.02 19.93
CA LEU A 109 -15.62 -8.60 19.31
C LEU A 109 -15.95 -10.02 19.80
N GLY A 110 -15.08 -10.61 20.62
CA GLY A 110 -15.20 -12.01 21.04
C GLY A 110 -14.95 -13.01 19.91
N TYR A 111 -15.05 -14.30 20.23
CA TYR A 111 -14.75 -15.40 19.29
C TYR A 111 -15.68 -15.45 18.06
N ARG A 112 -16.95 -15.10 18.22
CA ARG A 112 -17.91 -15.10 17.12
C ARG A 112 -17.81 -13.83 16.29
N GLY A 113 -17.61 -12.68 16.92
CA GLY A 113 -17.50 -11.40 16.24
C GLY A 113 -16.23 -11.29 15.39
N VAL A 114 -15.11 -11.88 15.83
CA VAL A 114 -13.85 -11.86 15.06
C VAL A 114 -13.99 -12.58 13.72
N VAL A 115 -14.83 -13.58 13.60
CA VAL A 115 -15.06 -14.30 12.32
C VAL A 115 -15.61 -13.34 11.26
N VAL A 116 -16.53 -12.45 11.65
CA VAL A 116 -17.09 -11.44 10.73
C VAL A 116 -16.00 -10.46 10.28
N ALA A 117 -15.16 -10.00 11.22
CA ALA A 117 -14.03 -9.12 10.89
C ALA A 117 -13.02 -9.80 9.96
N LEU A 118 -12.66 -11.05 10.23
CA LEU A 118 -11.76 -11.83 9.39
C LEU A 118 -12.33 -12.02 7.98
N PHE A 119 -13.61 -12.35 7.86
CA PHE A 119 -14.26 -12.48 6.57
C PHE A 119 -14.24 -11.17 5.78
N ALA A 120 -14.58 -10.06 6.44
CA ALA A 120 -14.57 -8.73 5.81
C ALA A 120 -13.16 -8.34 5.32
N VAL A 121 -12.12 -8.62 6.11
CA VAL A 121 -10.73 -8.36 5.74
C VAL A 121 -10.26 -9.22 4.59
N LEU A 122 -10.55 -10.52 4.62
CA LEU A 122 -10.21 -11.43 3.51
C LEU A 122 -10.91 -11.01 2.22
N PHE A 123 -12.20 -10.68 2.30
CA PHE A 123 -12.95 -10.15 1.15
C PHE A 123 -12.31 -8.87 0.60
N THR A 124 -11.93 -7.94 1.49
CA THR A 124 -11.28 -6.69 1.10
C THR A 124 -9.95 -6.94 0.39
N TYR A 125 -9.10 -7.80 0.95
CA TYR A 125 -7.80 -8.13 0.32
C TYR A 125 -7.95 -8.82 -1.02
N MET A 126 -8.92 -9.71 -1.16
CA MET A 126 -9.23 -10.35 -2.44
C MET A 126 -9.73 -9.32 -3.47
N ALA A 127 -10.61 -8.42 -3.06
CA ALA A 127 -11.14 -7.38 -3.94
C ALA A 127 -10.04 -6.43 -4.44
N PHE A 128 -9.15 -5.97 -3.55
CA PHE A 128 -7.99 -5.16 -3.94
C PHE A 128 -7.04 -5.92 -4.86
N ASN A 129 -6.74 -7.19 -4.54
CA ASN A 129 -5.87 -8.01 -5.39
C ASN A 129 -6.44 -8.15 -6.81
N VAL A 130 -7.73 -8.44 -6.94
CA VAL A 130 -8.39 -8.52 -8.25
C VAL A 130 -8.34 -7.19 -8.99
N ALA A 131 -8.63 -6.08 -8.32
CA ALA A 131 -8.60 -4.76 -8.93
C ALA A 131 -7.19 -4.39 -9.43
N ASP A 132 -6.17 -4.61 -8.62
CA ASP A 132 -4.77 -4.36 -9.00
C ASP A 132 -4.32 -5.24 -10.17
N GLN A 133 -4.69 -6.52 -10.17
CA GLN A 133 -4.38 -7.45 -11.27
C GLN A 133 -5.03 -7.00 -12.58
N VAL A 134 -6.28 -6.59 -12.55
CA VAL A 134 -7.00 -6.10 -13.73
C VAL A 134 -6.36 -4.81 -14.27
N LEU A 135 -6.04 -3.87 -13.39
CA LEU A 135 -5.42 -2.60 -13.79
C LEU A 135 -4.01 -2.81 -14.34
N LEU A 136 -3.19 -3.65 -13.68
CA LEU A 136 -1.85 -3.98 -14.14
C LEU A 136 -1.88 -4.66 -15.51
N ALA A 137 -2.72 -5.69 -15.67
CA ALA A 137 -2.84 -6.42 -16.91
C ALA A 137 -3.33 -5.53 -18.06
N SER A 138 -4.33 -4.67 -17.79
CA SER A 138 -4.85 -3.71 -18.77
C SER A 138 -3.81 -2.66 -19.14
N GLY A 139 -3.08 -2.14 -18.15
CA GLY A 139 -2.03 -1.14 -18.36
C GLY A 139 -0.87 -1.68 -19.23
N LEU A 140 -0.38 -2.88 -18.93
CA LEU A 140 0.69 -3.51 -19.71
C LEU A 140 0.21 -3.95 -21.09
N HIS A 141 -1.03 -4.39 -21.23
CA HIS A 141 -1.63 -4.66 -22.53
C HIS A 141 -1.71 -3.38 -23.37
N GLY A 142 -2.17 -2.28 -22.80
CA GLY A 142 -2.27 -1.01 -23.51
C GLY A 142 -0.91 -0.41 -23.89
N ALA A 143 0.10 -0.54 -23.04
CA ALA A 143 1.42 0.03 -23.26
C ALA A 143 2.31 -0.81 -24.20
N PHE A 144 2.26 -2.14 -24.08
CA PHE A 144 3.20 -3.05 -24.73
C PHE A 144 2.52 -4.12 -25.60
N GLY A 145 1.19 -4.19 -25.63
CA GLY A 145 0.43 -5.22 -26.35
C GLY A 145 0.53 -6.62 -25.73
N TRP A 146 0.99 -6.74 -24.47
CA TRP A 146 1.15 -8.03 -23.79
C TRP A 146 -0.21 -8.70 -23.53
N ASN A 147 -0.23 -10.02 -23.53
CA ASN A 147 -1.44 -10.76 -23.21
C ASN A 147 -1.86 -10.54 -21.75
N ALA A 148 -3.03 -9.91 -21.54
CA ALA A 148 -3.52 -9.54 -20.22
C ALA A 148 -3.71 -10.77 -19.28
N HIS A 149 -4.17 -11.89 -19.82
CA HIS A 149 -4.33 -13.12 -19.02
C HIS A 149 -3.00 -13.70 -18.56
N LEU A 150 -2.00 -13.66 -19.43
CA LEU A 150 -0.65 -14.13 -19.08
C LEU A 150 -0.01 -13.22 -18.02
N VAL A 151 -0.15 -11.90 -18.17
CA VAL A 151 0.33 -10.93 -17.17
C VAL A 151 -0.31 -11.19 -15.82
N ALA A 152 -1.65 -11.31 -15.78
CA ALA A 152 -2.36 -11.57 -14.53
C ALA A 152 -1.94 -12.91 -13.89
N ALA A 153 -1.78 -13.97 -14.68
CA ALA A 153 -1.37 -15.27 -14.17
C ALA A 153 0.06 -15.23 -13.60
N VAL A 154 1.01 -14.63 -14.30
CA VAL A 154 2.41 -14.53 -13.85
C VAL A 154 2.51 -13.69 -12.58
N THR A 155 1.87 -12.53 -12.54
CA THR A 155 1.92 -11.65 -11.36
C THR A 155 1.21 -12.26 -10.16
N ALA A 156 0.12 -13.00 -10.35
CA ALA A 156 -0.55 -13.74 -9.27
C ALA A 156 0.36 -14.83 -8.68
N VAL A 157 1.06 -15.59 -9.51
CA VAL A 157 2.04 -16.61 -9.06
C VAL A 157 3.19 -15.96 -8.31
N LEU A 158 3.74 -14.85 -8.80
CA LEU A 158 4.82 -14.13 -8.13
C LEU A 158 4.36 -13.56 -6.77
N ALA A 159 3.16 -13.00 -6.70
CA ALA A 159 2.58 -12.50 -5.46
C ALA A 159 2.35 -13.64 -4.44
N ALA A 160 1.83 -14.78 -4.89
CA ALA A 160 1.65 -15.96 -4.05
C ALA A 160 2.97 -16.51 -3.52
N ALA A 161 3.99 -16.60 -4.39
CA ALA A 161 5.33 -17.02 -3.98
C ALA A 161 5.91 -16.06 -2.93
N LEU A 162 5.80 -14.74 -3.15
CA LEU A 162 6.26 -13.75 -2.18
C LEU A 162 5.53 -13.86 -0.83
N ALA A 163 4.23 -14.13 -0.85
CA ALA A 163 3.44 -14.32 0.37
C ALA A 163 3.87 -15.56 1.18
N ILE A 164 4.33 -16.62 0.53
CA ILE A 164 4.83 -17.85 1.20
C ILE A 164 6.14 -17.56 1.97
N PHE A 165 7.01 -16.72 1.42
CA PHE A 165 8.27 -16.36 2.08
C PHE A 165 8.10 -15.31 3.19
N GLY A 166 6.95 -14.65 3.27
CA GLY A 166 6.53 -13.82 4.39
C GLY A 166 7.23 -12.46 4.52
N TYR A 167 7.28 -11.97 5.76
CA TYR A 167 7.64 -10.60 6.12
C TYR A 167 8.97 -10.11 5.54
N ASP A 168 10.06 -10.85 5.73
CA ASP A 168 11.40 -10.38 5.35
C ASP A 168 11.57 -10.25 3.83
N TRP A 169 11.01 -11.18 3.07
CA TRP A 169 11.04 -11.12 1.62
C TRP A 169 10.17 -10.00 1.07
N VAL A 170 9.00 -9.76 1.65
CA VAL A 170 8.14 -8.63 1.30
C VAL A 170 8.88 -7.33 1.50
N HIS A 171 9.52 -7.13 2.66
CA HIS A 171 10.30 -5.92 2.94
C HIS A 171 11.51 -5.73 2.00
N ARG A 172 12.18 -6.81 1.62
CA ARG A 172 13.30 -6.75 0.68
C ARG A 172 12.86 -6.36 -0.72
N VAL A 173 11.82 -7.02 -1.23
CA VAL A 173 11.25 -6.73 -2.55
C VAL A 173 10.72 -5.30 -2.58
N PHE A 174 10.02 -4.84 -1.56
CA PHE A 174 9.52 -3.48 -1.49
C PHE A 174 10.64 -2.44 -1.44
N ARG A 175 11.72 -2.70 -0.71
CA ARG A 175 12.90 -1.82 -0.72
C ARG A 175 13.50 -1.71 -2.12
N PHE A 176 13.64 -2.82 -2.82
CA PHE A 176 14.13 -2.83 -4.20
C PHE A 176 13.20 -2.06 -5.14
N LEU A 177 11.90 -2.32 -5.07
CA LEU A 177 10.90 -1.64 -5.89
C LEU A 177 10.85 -0.14 -5.58
N LEU A 178 11.03 0.28 -4.33
CA LEU A 178 11.07 1.69 -3.93
C LEU A 178 12.22 2.44 -4.61
N VAL A 179 13.40 1.85 -4.62
CA VAL A 179 14.59 2.46 -5.25
C VAL A 179 14.37 2.70 -6.75
N ILE A 180 13.59 1.86 -7.41
CA ILE A 180 13.26 2.01 -8.84
C ILE A 180 12.06 2.94 -9.03
N SER A 181 10.97 2.72 -8.30
CA SER A 181 9.70 3.42 -8.52
C SER A 181 9.74 4.88 -8.10
N PHE A 182 10.39 5.19 -6.98
CA PHE A 182 10.41 6.54 -6.46
C PHE A 182 11.06 7.56 -7.43
N PRO A 183 12.24 7.31 -8.00
CA PRO A 183 12.82 8.22 -9.01
C PRO A 183 11.93 8.35 -10.25
N CYS A 184 11.34 7.27 -10.73
CA CYS A 184 10.44 7.30 -11.89
C CYS A 184 9.24 8.22 -11.63
N TYR A 185 8.58 8.06 -10.50
CA TYR A 185 7.45 8.92 -10.12
C TYR A 185 7.88 10.38 -9.87
N ALA A 186 9.03 10.59 -9.23
CA ALA A 186 9.55 11.94 -9.02
C ALA A 186 9.81 12.66 -10.35
N ILE A 187 10.44 11.99 -11.30
CA ILE A 187 10.70 12.53 -12.65
C ILE A 187 9.39 12.85 -13.37
N ILE A 188 8.43 11.94 -13.38
CA ILE A 188 7.13 12.14 -14.01
C ILE A 188 6.39 13.31 -13.34
N SER A 189 6.36 13.37 -12.01
CA SER A 189 5.69 14.43 -11.27
C SER A 189 6.31 15.81 -11.56
N VAL A 190 7.63 15.89 -11.55
CA VAL A 190 8.35 17.14 -11.90
C VAL A 190 8.08 17.51 -13.36
N ALA A 191 8.14 16.58 -14.29
CA ALA A 191 7.85 16.84 -15.70
C ALA A 191 6.43 17.37 -15.94
N ILE A 192 5.45 16.85 -15.22
CA ILE A 192 4.06 17.35 -15.26
C ILE A 192 3.98 18.76 -14.67
N LEU A 193 4.59 19.00 -13.51
CA LEU A 193 4.55 20.31 -12.84
C LEU A 193 5.25 21.41 -13.65
N VAL A 194 6.32 21.08 -14.37
CA VAL A 194 7.06 22.02 -15.24
C VAL A 194 6.36 22.19 -16.61
N GLY A 195 5.26 21.48 -16.85
CA GLY A 195 4.47 21.60 -18.10
C GLY A 195 5.09 20.91 -19.32
N HIS A 196 6.08 20.03 -19.11
CA HIS A 196 6.75 19.31 -20.21
C HIS A 196 6.09 17.97 -20.55
N ALA A 197 5.22 17.45 -19.70
CA ALA A 197 4.54 16.18 -19.89
C ALA A 197 3.07 16.31 -19.44
N GLY A 198 2.26 16.94 -20.24
CA GLY A 198 0.82 17.03 -19.95
C GLY A 198 0.12 17.72 -21.07
N GLY A 199 -0.94 17.12 -21.60
CA GLY A 199 -1.93 17.84 -22.39
C GLY A 199 -2.51 18.98 -21.53
N THR A 200 -2.91 20.05 -22.18
CA THR A 200 -3.64 21.13 -21.51
C THR A 200 -4.87 20.53 -20.81
N ALA A 201 -4.81 20.41 -19.50
CA ALA A 201 -5.99 20.07 -18.73
C ALA A 201 -7.09 21.09 -19.07
N PRO A 202 -8.33 20.67 -19.33
CA PRO A 202 -9.40 21.62 -19.51
C PRO A 202 -9.45 22.55 -18.29
N HIS A 203 -9.30 23.83 -18.55
CA HIS A 203 -9.33 24.84 -17.50
C HIS A 203 -10.77 24.95 -16.99
N HIS A 204 -11.10 24.19 -15.97
CA HIS A 204 -12.33 24.40 -15.22
C HIS A 204 -12.05 25.46 -14.15
N PRO A 205 -12.57 26.67 -14.28
CA PRO A 205 -12.53 27.68 -13.23
C PRO A 205 -13.54 27.26 -12.16
N GLY A 206 -13.22 26.26 -11.36
CA GLY A 206 -14.10 25.72 -10.34
C GLY A 206 -13.52 25.91 -8.96
N GLY A 207 -14.19 26.74 -8.15
CA GLY A 207 -14.16 26.60 -6.70
C GLY A 207 -14.84 25.30 -6.28
N PHE A 208 -14.91 25.08 -4.98
CA PHE A 208 -15.61 23.93 -4.38
C PHE A 208 -17.13 24.06 -4.61
N GLU A 209 -17.61 23.68 -5.80
CA GLU A 209 -19.02 23.60 -6.17
C GLU A 209 -19.41 22.15 -6.40
N ILE A 210 -19.54 21.38 -5.31
CA ILE A 210 -20.15 20.05 -5.36
C ILE A 210 -21.64 20.26 -5.66
N GLY A 211 -22.10 19.84 -6.82
CA GLY A 211 -23.52 19.72 -7.15
C GLY A 211 -24.05 20.57 -8.29
N ARG A 212 -23.28 21.48 -8.88
CA ARG A 212 -23.78 22.29 -10.03
C ARG A 212 -23.53 21.67 -11.41
N ALA A 213 -22.59 20.75 -11.54
CA ALA A 213 -22.24 20.16 -12.84
C ALA A 213 -23.34 19.24 -13.40
N SER A 214 -24.16 18.61 -12.57
CA SER A 214 -25.16 17.65 -13.03
C SER A 214 -26.49 18.27 -13.52
N CYS A 215 -26.72 19.56 -13.28
CA CYS A 215 -27.97 20.21 -13.69
C CYS A 215 -27.89 20.94 -15.02
N ARG A 216 -26.71 21.13 -15.62
CA ARG A 216 -26.54 21.96 -16.84
C ARG A 216 -26.47 21.15 -18.15
N GLU A 217 -26.43 19.85 -18.10
CA GLU A 217 -26.41 18.99 -19.31
C GLU A 217 -27.78 18.41 -19.70
N ARG A 218 -28.89 18.93 -19.17
CA ARG A 218 -30.23 18.55 -19.61
C ARG A 218 -31.04 19.79 -19.97
N VAL A 219 -30.65 20.45 -21.05
CA VAL A 219 -31.55 21.28 -21.87
C VAL A 219 -31.11 21.17 -23.33
#